data_8a9e50ab2e617d1e3ca219302a744afe
#
_entry.id   8a9e50ab2e617d1e3ca219302a744afe
#
_cell.length_a   1.000
_cell.length_b   1.000
_cell.length_c   1.000
_cell.angle_alpha   90.00
_cell.angle_beta   90.00
_cell.angle_gamma   90.00
#
_symmetry.space_group_name_H-M   'P 1'
#
loop_
_entity.id
_entity.type
_entity.pdbx_description
1 polymer ?
#
loop_
_entity_poly.entity_id
_entity_poly.type
_entity_poly.pdbx_seq_one_letter_code
_entity_poly.pdbx_strand_id
1 'polypeptide(L)'
;GFAYQLFDDSFFEVLPDWYRQKLKGRGPILADLARLLHIRAALDAGADRVIWCDADTLIIDESWQPSVTAHSRFGEEHWLQRDKSGRLEIRRQPHNAFMIFLQASPVLDFLIHTIESMIARVDPDHIAPQMVGPKLLKVLHNLAQFDLEPEAGASSPLLLKAIRQDNAEIIAGAVNDDSNSNIDFIFENIIKKVKFP
;
A
#
# COMPACT_ATOMS: atom_id res chain seq x y z
N GLY A 1 -13.65 19.41 -3.49
CA GLY A 1 -13.81 18.09 -2.88
C GLY A 1 -13.32 17.01 -3.84
N PHE A 2 -13.10 15.80 -3.35
CA PHE A 2 -12.72 14.65 -4.18
C PHE A 2 -13.97 14.01 -4.79
N ALA A 3 -13.89 13.61 -6.07
CA ALA A 3 -14.82 12.65 -6.63
C ALA A 3 -14.43 11.25 -6.11
N TYR A 4 -15.43 10.45 -5.76
CA TYR A 4 -15.22 9.12 -5.21
C TYR A 4 -15.79 8.06 -6.16
N GLN A 5 -15.06 7.00 -6.38
CA GLN A 5 -15.48 5.85 -7.17
C GLN A 5 -15.20 4.55 -6.37
N LEU A 6 -16.22 3.74 -6.18
CA LEU A 6 -16.10 2.39 -5.65
C LEU A 6 -16.13 1.38 -6.81
N PHE A 7 -15.26 0.39 -6.77
CA PHE A 7 -15.23 -0.70 -7.74
C PHE A 7 -15.87 -1.95 -7.16
N ASP A 8 -16.64 -2.63 -7.98
CA ASP A 8 -17.22 -3.94 -7.74
C ASP A 8 -16.45 -5.04 -8.51
N ASP A 9 -17.07 -6.15 -8.83
CA ASP A 9 -16.46 -7.26 -9.58
C ASP A 9 -15.98 -6.87 -10.98
N SER A 10 -16.48 -5.76 -11.57
CA SER A 10 -16.00 -5.19 -12.83
C SER A 10 -14.58 -4.62 -12.75
N PHE A 11 -14.04 -4.49 -11.54
CA PHE A 11 -12.68 -4.01 -11.27
C PHE A 11 -11.60 -4.68 -12.14
N PHE A 12 -11.77 -5.96 -12.44
CA PHE A 12 -10.80 -6.71 -13.24
C PHE A 12 -10.99 -6.60 -14.76
N GLU A 13 -12.05 -5.96 -15.24
CA GLU A 13 -12.34 -5.81 -16.67
C GLU A 13 -11.33 -4.91 -17.41
N VAL A 14 -10.68 -4.00 -16.68
CA VAL A 14 -9.63 -3.11 -17.20
C VAL A 14 -8.35 -3.89 -17.62
N LEU A 15 -8.18 -5.11 -17.11
CA LEU A 15 -7.00 -5.92 -17.38
C LEU A 15 -6.99 -6.49 -18.81
N PRO A 16 -5.83 -6.55 -19.48
CA PRO A 16 -5.71 -7.26 -20.75
C PRO A 16 -6.13 -8.73 -20.66
N ASP A 17 -6.79 -9.25 -21.69
CA ASP A 17 -7.29 -10.63 -21.71
C ASP A 17 -6.18 -11.66 -21.45
N TRP A 18 -5.03 -11.49 -22.10
CA TRP A 18 -3.89 -12.38 -21.92
C TRP A 18 -3.41 -12.42 -20.44
N TYR A 19 -3.45 -11.28 -19.74
CA TYR A 19 -3.02 -11.17 -18.36
C TYR A 19 -4.00 -11.91 -17.44
N ARG A 20 -5.32 -11.72 -17.65
CA ARG A 20 -6.38 -12.42 -16.92
C ARG A 20 -6.32 -13.94 -17.14
N GLN A 21 -6.12 -14.38 -18.38
CA GLN A 21 -6.03 -15.81 -18.73
C GLN A 21 -4.80 -16.46 -18.08
N LYS A 22 -3.63 -15.81 -18.16
CA LYS A 22 -2.38 -16.31 -17.61
C LYS A 22 -2.42 -16.44 -16.09
N LEU A 23 -3.11 -15.52 -15.40
CA LEU A 23 -3.15 -15.41 -13.94
C LEU A 23 -4.48 -15.86 -13.34
N LYS A 24 -5.22 -16.71 -14.03
CA LYS A 24 -6.51 -17.21 -13.53
C LYS A 24 -6.38 -17.78 -12.12
N GLY A 25 -7.19 -17.25 -11.17
CA GLY A 25 -7.16 -17.63 -9.76
C GLY A 25 -6.08 -16.93 -8.91
N ARG A 26 -5.30 -16.00 -9.48
CA ARG A 26 -4.26 -15.24 -8.79
C ARG A 26 -4.75 -13.82 -8.43
N GLY A 27 -5.86 -13.72 -7.71
CA GLY A 27 -6.53 -12.45 -7.38
C GLY A 27 -5.62 -11.29 -6.94
N PRO A 28 -4.70 -11.47 -5.97
CA PRO A 28 -3.80 -10.40 -5.55
C PRO A 28 -2.95 -9.82 -6.67
N ILE A 29 -2.40 -10.65 -7.56
CA ILE A 29 -1.56 -10.22 -8.68
C ILE A 29 -2.39 -9.51 -9.75
N LEU A 30 -3.62 -9.99 -9.99
CA LEU A 30 -4.56 -9.32 -10.87
C LEU A 30 -4.90 -7.94 -10.33
N ALA A 31 -5.16 -7.83 -9.02
CA ALA A 31 -5.50 -6.57 -8.37
C ALA A 31 -4.34 -5.55 -8.43
N ASP A 32 -3.09 -6.00 -8.29
CA ASP A 32 -1.93 -5.11 -8.34
C ASP A 32 -1.83 -4.33 -9.66
N LEU A 33 -2.09 -4.97 -10.81
CA LEU A 33 -2.11 -4.27 -12.10
C LEU A 33 -3.41 -3.49 -12.30
N ALA A 34 -4.56 -4.05 -11.93
CA ALA A 34 -5.86 -3.41 -12.14
C ALA A 34 -5.92 -2.04 -11.44
N ARG A 35 -5.41 -1.92 -10.20
CA ARG A 35 -5.31 -0.63 -9.48
C ARG A 35 -4.59 0.42 -10.31
N LEU A 36 -3.43 0.09 -10.87
CA LEU A 36 -2.63 1.03 -11.66
C LEU A 36 -3.32 1.44 -12.96
N LEU A 37 -3.99 0.51 -13.62
CA LEU A 37 -4.73 0.81 -14.86
C LEU A 37 -5.96 1.69 -14.59
N HIS A 38 -6.68 1.50 -13.49
CA HIS A 38 -7.77 2.39 -13.11
C HIS A 38 -7.26 3.79 -12.76
N ILE A 39 -6.14 3.88 -12.03
CA ILE A 39 -5.47 5.16 -11.75
C ILE A 39 -5.10 5.86 -13.07
N ARG A 40 -4.49 5.13 -14.02
CA ARG A 40 -4.14 5.64 -15.34
C ARG A 40 -5.37 6.16 -16.06
N ALA A 41 -6.43 5.38 -16.14
CA ALA A 41 -7.65 5.76 -16.83
C ALA A 41 -8.27 7.04 -16.24
N ALA A 42 -8.25 7.21 -14.93
CA ALA A 42 -8.77 8.42 -14.28
C ALA A 42 -7.90 9.66 -14.59
N LEU A 43 -6.56 9.52 -14.59
CA LEU A 43 -5.65 10.60 -14.98
C LEU A 43 -5.81 10.97 -16.45
N ASP A 44 -5.95 9.99 -17.34
CA ASP A 44 -6.19 10.19 -18.78
C ASP A 44 -7.55 10.85 -19.04
N ALA A 45 -8.53 10.62 -18.18
CA ALA A 45 -9.84 11.29 -18.20
C ALA A 45 -9.79 12.76 -17.69
N GLY A 46 -8.62 13.24 -17.27
CA GLY A 46 -8.40 14.64 -16.88
C GLY A 46 -8.35 14.91 -15.39
N ALA A 47 -8.25 13.88 -14.54
CA ALA A 47 -8.00 14.10 -13.12
C ALA A 47 -6.55 14.61 -12.91
N ASP A 48 -6.38 15.69 -12.15
CA ASP A 48 -5.05 16.20 -11.80
C ASP A 48 -4.30 15.27 -10.86
N ARG A 49 -5.06 14.58 -10.01
CA ARG A 49 -4.56 13.68 -8.97
C ARG A 49 -5.54 12.54 -8.73
N VAL A 50 -5.01 11.34 -8.59
CA VAL A 50 -5.78 10.15 -8.19
C VAL A 50 -5.21 9.59 -6.90
N ILE A 51 -6.08 9.31 -5.94
CA ILE A 51 -5.77 8.62 -4.69
C ILE A 51 -6.43 7.25 -4.73
N TRP A 52 -5.64 6.21 -4.59
CA TRP A 52 -6.11 4.85 -4.39
C TRP A 52 -6.11 4.50 -2.92
N CYS A 53 -7.20 3.94 -2.43
CA CYS A 53 -7.30 3.31 -1.11
C CYS A 53 -7.93 1.93 -1.25
N ASP A 54 -7.36 0.91 -0.63
CA ASP A 54 -8.00 -0.40 -0.55
C ASP A 54 -9.27 -0.32 0.31
N ALA A 55 -10.25 -1.19 0.07
CA ALA A 55 -11.57 -1.14 0.70
C ALA A 55 -11.57 -1.40 2.22
N ASP A 56 -10.48 -1.96 2.74
CA ASP A 56 -10.26 -2.21 4.17
C ASP A 56 -9.46 -1.08 4.86
N THR A 57 -9.31 0.06 4.18
CA THR A 57 -8.66 1.26 4.75
C THR A 57 -9.60 1.94 5.75
N LEU A 58 -9.12 2.15 6.98
CA LEU A 58 -9.81 2.92 8.01
C LEU A 58 -9.29 4.36 8.05
N ILE A 59 -10.14 5.33 7.74
CA ILE A 59 -9.84 6.75 7.89
C ILE A 59 -10.12 7.16 9.34
N ILE A 60 -9.08 7.61 10.04
CA ILE A 60 -9.13 7.94 11.47
C ILE A 60 -9.26 9.45 11.67
N ASP A 61 -8.62 10.23 10.81
CA ASP A 61 -8.66 11.69 10.82
C ASP A 61 -9.32 12.19 9.53
N GLU A 62 -10.56 12.67 9.64
CA GLU A 62 -11.32 13.22 8.51
C GLU A 62 -10.73 14.52 7.97
N SER A 63 -9.90 15.20 8.75
CA SER A 63 -9.21 16.44 8.35
C SER A 63 -7.88 16.18 7.64
N TRP A 64 -7.40 14.93 7.64
CA TRP A 64 -6.13 14.58 7.03
C TRP A 64 -6.13 14.82 5.53
N GLN A 65 -5.08 15.48 5.06
CA GLN A 65 -4.89 15.79 3.64
C GLN A 65 -3.48 15.41 3.22
N PRO A 66 -3.32 14.35 2.43
CA PRO A 66 -2.01 13.95 1.98
C PRO A 66 -1.38 15.02 1.09
N SER A 67 -0.20 15.48 1.47
CA SER A 67 0.60 16.34 0.61
C SER A 67 1.34 15.50 -0.41
N VAL A 68 1.46 15.99 -1.64
CA VAL A 68 2.23 15.34 -2.70
C VAL A 68 3.27 16.32 -3.19
N THR A 69 4.53 16.03 -2.91
CA THR A 69 5.67 16.85 -3.36
C THR A 69 6.31 16.31 -4.63
N ALA A 70 6.16 15.01 -4.88
CA ALA A 70 6.60 14.31 -6.08
C ALA A 70 5.40 13.84 -6.92
N HIS A 71 5.66 13.29 -8.11
CA HIS A 71 4.61 12.78 -9.01
C HIS A 71 3.89 11.53 -8.50
N SER A 72 4.41 10.89 -7.46
CA SER A 72 3.80 9.70 -6.85
C SER A 72 4.18 9.59 -5.38
N ARG A 73 3.26 9.01 -4.58
CA ARG A 73 3.46 8.70 -3.17
C ARG A 73 2.78 7.37 -2.85
N PHE A 74 3.40 6.55 -2.02
CA PHE A 74 2.89 5.24 -1.61
C PHE A 74 2.75 5.19 -0.09
N GLY A 75 1.83 4.38 0.43
CA GLY A 75 1.74 4.14 1.85
C GLY A 75 3.01 3.48 2.40
N GLU A 76 3.36 3.78 3.65
CA GLU A 76 4.47 3.14 4.35
C GLU A 76 3.93 2.09 5.33
N GLU A 77 4.24 0.82 5.09
CA GLU A 77 3.91 -0.26 5.99
C GLU A 77 4.90 -0.31 7.15
N HIS A 78 4.37 -0.37 8.38
CA HIS A 78 5.13 -0.62 9.60
C HIS A 78 4.82 -2.02 10.12
N TRP A 79 5.59 -3.01 9.67
CA TRP A 79 5.36 -4.41 9.99
C TRP A 79 6.10 -4.81 11.25
N LEU A 80 5.40 -4.83 12.37
CA LEU A 80 5.91 -5.33 13.65
C LEU A 80 5.89 -6.85 13.65
N GLN A 81 7.03 -7.47 13.93
CA GLN A 81 7.19 -8.91 14.04
C GLN A 81 8.23 -9.27 15.11
N ARG A 82 8.34 -10.56 15.42
CA ARG A 82 9.47 -11.07 16.22
C ARG A 82 10.51 -11.70 15.30
N ASP A 83 11.78 -11.38 15.55
CA ASP A 83 12.91 -12.03 14.89
C ASP A 83 13.09 -13.49 15.37
N LYS A 84 14.08 -14.19 14.83
CA LYS A 84 14.38 -15.59 15.22
C LYS A 84 14.80 -15.74 16.68
N SER A 85 15.23 -14.68 17.34
CA SER A 85 15.59 -14.67 18.77
C SER A 85 14.42 -14.25 19.67
N GLY A 86 13.24 -13.97 19.10
CA GLY A 86 12.05 -13.51 19.80
C GLY A 86 12.00 -12.00 20.08
N ARG A 87 13.00 -11.22 19.66
CA ARG A 87 13.02 -9.77 19.83
C ARG A 87 12.05 -9.10 18.86
N LEU A 88 11.42 -8.02 19.30
CA LEU A 88 10.57 -7.20 18.43
C LEU A 88 11.44 -6.51 17.37
N GLU A 89 10.96 -6.53 16.14
CA GLU A 89 11.57 -5.90 14.96
C GLU A 89 10.47 -5.19 14.17
N ILE A 90 10.72 -3.94 13.77
CA ILE A 90 9.85 -3.19 12.86
C ILE A 90 10.51 -3.14 11.49
N ARG A 91 9.75 -3.59 10.48
CA ARG A 91 10.16 -3.46 9.09
C ARG A 91 9.31 -2.40 8.42
N ARG A 92 9.99 -1.44 7.80
CA ARG A 92 9.38 -0.40 7.00
C ARG A 92 9.55 -0.71 5.52
N GLN A 93 8.48 -0.58 4.78
CA GLN A 93 8.49 -0.78 3.33
C GLN A 93 7.29 -0.12 2.67
N PRO A 94 7.43 0.28 1.38
CA PRO A 94 6.29 0.78 0.64
C PRO A 94 5.24 -0.32 0.44
N HIS A 95 3.96 0.08 0.44
CA HIS A 95 2.85 -0.80 0.08
C HIS A 95 1.89 -0.10 -0.89
N ASN A 96 1.06 -0.89 -1.56
CA ASN A 96 0.14 -0.42 -2.60
C ASN A 96 -1.35 -0.41 -2.19
N ALA A 97 -1.64 -0.57 -0.91
CA ALA A 97 -3.00 -0.38 -0.40
C ALA A 97 -3.41 1.11 -0.34
N PHE A 98 -2.41 2.00 -0.32
CA PHE A 98 -2.58 3.43 -0.48
C PHE A 98 -1.56 3.97 -1.48
N MET A 99 -2.05 4.69 -2.49
CA MET A 99 -1.19 5.28 -3.53
C MET A 99 -1.76 6.62 -3.98
N ILE A 100 -0.88 7.57 -4.28
CA ILE A 100 -1.24 8.83 -4.92
C ILE A 100 -0.41 8.98 -6.18
N PHE A 101 -1.07 9.35 -7.27
CA PHE A 101 -0.42 9.70 -8.53
C PHE A 101 -0.94 11.03 -9.05
N LEU A 102 -0.02 11.86 -9.52
CA LEU A 102 -0.31 13.06 -10.28
C LEU A 102 -0.24 12.76 -11.79
N GLN A 103 -0.79 13.65 -12.61
CA GLN A 103 -0.64 13.58 -14.06
C GLN A 103 0.83 13.45 -14.47
N ALA A 104 1.07 12.72 -15.55
CA ALA A 104 2.40 12.49 -16.12
C ALA A 104 3.41 11.84 -15.14
N SER A 105 2.94 11.01 -14.20
CA SER A 105 3.83 10.29 -13.30
C SER A 105 4.65 9.24 -14.04
N PRO A 106 5.98 9.37 -14.14
CA PRO A 106 6.83 8.38 -14.80
C PRO A 106 6.85 7.05 -14.02
N VAL A 107 6.58 7.10 -12.71
CA VAL A 107 6.53 5.90 -11.86
C VAL A 107 5.32 5.04 -12.21
N LEU A 108 4.17 5.64 -12.52
CA LEU A 108 2.97 4.89 -12.92
C LEU A 108 3.22 4.11 -14.22
N ASP A 109 3.76 4.79 -15.24
CA ASP A 109 4.08 4.19 -16.53
C ASP A 109 5.09 3.05 -16.40
N PHE A 110 6.14 3.30 -15.61
CA PHE A 110 7.17 2.32 -15.34
C PHE A 110 6.61 1.09 -14.63
N LEU A 111 5.76 1.26 -13.63
CA LEU A 111 5.16 0.14 -12.90
C LEU A 111 4.28 -0.72 -13.81
N ILE A 112 3.37 -0.11 -14.57
CA ILE A 112 2.49 -0.83 -15.50
C ILE A 112 3.33 -1.64 -16.49
N HIS A 113 4.28 -0.98 -17.19
CA HIS A 113 5.15 -1.65 -18.15
C HIS A 113 5.96 -2.77 -17.52
N THR A 114 6.52 -2.55 -16.33
CA THR A 114 7.35 -3.54 -15.64
C THR A 114 6.53 -4.75 -15.23
N ILE A 115 5.34 -4.55 -14.65
CA ILE A 115 4.45 -5.63 -14.22
C ILE A 115 4.04 -6.48 -15.43
N GLU A 116 3.59 -5.86 -16.53
CA GLU A 116 3.22 -6.57 -17.74
C GLU A 116 4.40 -7.36 -18.31
N SER A 117 5.58 -6.73 -18.38
CA SER A 117 6.80 -7.37 -18.89
C SER A 117 7.26 -8.54 -18.02
N MET A 118 7.16 -8.43 -16.69
CA MET A 118 7.49 -9.50 -15.75
C MET A 118 6.53 -10.68 -15.94
N ILE A 119 5.22 -10.41 -15.94
CA ILE A 119 4.21 -11.44 -16.05
C ILE A 119 4.21 -12.11 -17.43
N ALA A 120 4.51 -11.38 -18.50
CA ALA A 120 4.64 -11.97 -19.83
C ALA A 120 5.70 -13.10 -19.89
N ARG A 121 6.79 -12.95 -19.11
CA ARG A 121 7.97 -13.84 -19.15
C ARG A 121 7.96 -14.95 -18.10
N VAL A 122 7.26 -14.76 -16.99
CA VAL A 122 7.31 -15.71 -15.87
C VAL A 122 6.35 -16.87 -16.09
N ASP A 123 6.71 -18.04 -15.57
CA ASP A 123 5.80 -19.17 -15.44
C ASP A 123 4.76 -18.86 -14.36
N PRO A 124 3.44 -18.94 -14.68
CA PRO A 124 2.39 -18.62 -13.73
C PRO A 124 2.42 -19.45 -12.44
N ASP A 125 2.93 -20.69 -12.50
CA ASP A 125 3.01 -21.57 -11.34
C ASP A 125 4.12 -21.16 -10.34
N HIS A 126 5.06 -20.32 -10.77
CA HIS A 126 6.20 -19.86 -9.97
C HIS A 126 6.09 -18.39 -9.54
N ILE A 127 4.93 -17.75 -9.64
CA ILE A 127 4.73 -16.36 -9.24
C ILE A 127 4.43 -16.25 -7.74
N ALA A 128 5.27 -15.56 -7.00
CA ALA A 128 5.00 -15.24 -5.59
C ALA A 128 3.85 -14.20 -5.47
N PRO A 129 2.92 -14.35 -4.51
CA PRO A 129 1.73 -13.48 -4.41
C PRO A 129 2.01 -11.97 -4.34
N GLN A 130 3.15 -11.56 -3.82
CA GLN A 130 3.51 -10.14 -3.66
C GLN A 130 4.55 -9.65 -4.69
N MET A 131 4.82 -10.45 -5.73
CA MET A 131 5.94 -10.20 -6.64
C MET A 131 5.84 -8.86 -7.37
N VAL A 132 4.66 -8.50 -7.83
CA VAL A 132 4.41 -7.28 -8.61
C VAL A 132 3.78 -6.14 -7.82
N GLY A 133 3.47 -6.37 -6.54
CA GLY A 133 2.99 -5.38 -5.57
C GLY A 133 4.12 -4.90 -4.64
N PRO A 134 4.01 -5.13 -3.32
CA PRO A 134 4.95 -4.58 -2.33
C PRO A 134 6.42 -4.92 -2.57
N LYS A 135 6.73 -6.11 -3.08
CA LYS A 135 8.13 -6.49 -3.37
C LYS A 135 8.73 -5.67 -4.51
N LEU A 136 7.97 -5.45 -5.58
CA LEU A 136 8.42 -4.60 -6.69
C LEU A 136 8.57 -3.16 -6.21
N LEU A 137 7.63 -2.64 -5.44
CA LEU A 137 7.70 -1.28 -4.88
C LEU A 137 8.92 -1.10 -3.99
N LYS A 138 9.27 -2.08 -3.15
CA LYS A 138 10.47 -2.04 -2.32
C LYS A 138 11.75 -1.95 -3.15
N VAL A 139 11.86 -2.73 -4.22
CA VAL A 139 13.01 -2.67 -5.13
C VAL A 139 13.06 -1.33 -5.83
N LEU A 140 11.94 -0.85 -6.33
CA LEU A 140 11.84 0.43 -7.02
C LEU A 140 12.17 1.60 -6.08
N HIS A 141 11.70 1.59 -4.84
CA HIS A 141 11.98 2.63 -3.86
C HIS A 141 13.49 2.76 -3.56
N ASN A 142 14.21 1.63 -3.50
CA ASN A 142 15.66 1.64 -3.33
C ASN A 142 16.40 2.29 -4.52
N LEU A 143 15.81 2.29 -5.71
CA LEU A 143 16.39 2.87 -6.92
C LEU A 143 15.95 4.31 -7.18
N ALA A 144 14.67 4.59 -7.01
CA ALA A 144 14.02 5.83 -7.44
C ALA A 144 13.62 6.76 -6.27
N GLN A 145 13.64 6.28 -5.03
CA GLN A 145 13.36 7.04 -3.80
C GLN A 145 12.10 7.94 -3.91
N PHE A 146 10.98 7.36 -4.39
CA PHE A 146 9.70 8.06 -4.39
C PHE A 146 9.20 8.30 -2.97
N ASP A 147 8.28 9.27 -2.80
CA ASP A 147 7.76 9.64 -1.49
C ASP A 147 6.95 8.51 -0.85
N LEU A 148 7.08 8.35 0.46
CA LEU A 148 6.25 7.49 1.29
C LEU A 148 5.30 8.32 2.14
N GLU A 149 4.09 7.76 2.38
CA GLU A 149 3.08 8.33 3.24
C GLU A 149 2.99 7.51 4.54
N PRO A 150 3.64 7.98 5.58
CA PRO A 150 3.66 7.24 6.84
C PRO A 150 2.30 7.20 7.55
N GLU A 151 1.46 8.22 7.30
CA GLU A 151 0.13 8.31 7.91
C GLU A 151 -0.88 7.34 7.26
N ALA A 152 -0.58 6.84 6.06
CA ALA A 152 -1.32 5.77 5.40
C ALA A 152 -0.63 4.41 5.62
N GLY A 153 -0.48 4.03 6.89
CA GLY A 153 0.24 2.83 7.31
C GLY A 153 -0.61 1.56 7.22
N ALA A 154 0.04 0.44 6.90
CA ALA A 154 -0.52 -0.89 7.08
C ALA A 154 0.01 -1.51 8.38
N SER A 155 -0.90 -2.03 9.21
CA SER A 155 -0.56 -2.59 10.52
C SER A 155 -0.40 -4.10 10.47
N SER A 156 0.66 -4.62 11.11
CA SER A 156 0.87 -6.06 11.23
C SER A 156 -0.18 -6.73 12.15
N PRO A 157 -0.49 -8.03 11.96
CA PRO A 157 -1.38 -8.77 12.86
C PRO A 157 -0.93 -8.75 14.32
N LEU A 158 0.39 -8.70 14.57
CA LEU A 158 0.93 -8.61 15.92
C LEU A 158 0.60 -7.26 16.56
N LEU A 159 0.74 -6.15 15.82
CA LEU A 159 0.38 -4.83 16.30
C LEU A 159 -1.12 -4.72 16.56
N LEU A 160 -1.96 -5.16 15.62
CA LEU A 160 -3.43 -5.15 15.80
C LEU A 160 -3.87 -5.97 17.01
N LYS A 161 -3.25 -7.14 17.24
CA LYS A 161 -3.50 -7.96 18.41
C LYS A 161 -3.06 -7.27 19.70
N ALA A 162 -1.90 -6.61 19.70
CA ALA A 162 -1.41 -5.86 20.86
C ALA A 162 -2.33 -4.69 21.21
N ILE A 163 -2.80 -3.94 20.23
CA ILE A 163 -3.77 -2.86 20.41
C ILE A 163 -5.07 -3.40 21.02
N ARG A 164 -5.61 -4.50 20.47
CA ARG A 164 -6.85 -5.11 20.95
C ARG A 164 -6.74 -5.65 22.38
N GLN A 165 -5.56 -6.07 22.80
CA GLN A 165 -5.29 -6.66 24.12
C GLN A 165 -4.73 -5.65 25.13
N ASP A 166 -4.61 -4.36 24.74
CA ASP A 166 -3.98 -3.30 25.53
C ASP A 166 -2.58 -3.69 26.04
N ASN A 167 -1.81 -4.35 25.18
CA ASN A 167 -0.47 -4.85 25.52
C ASN A 167 0.56 -3.71 25.40
N ALA A 168 0.71 -2.96 26.49
CA ALA A 168 1.59 -1.80 26.57
C ALA A 168 3.08 -2.13 26.25
N GLU A 169 3.58 -3.33 26.56
CA GLU A 169 4.97 -3.71 26.29
C GLU A 169 5.26 -3.81 24.79
N ILE A 170 4.37 -4.50 24.04
CA ILE A 170 4.50 -4.62 22.58
C ILE A 170 4.32 -3.27 21.92
N ILE A 171 3.38 -2.47 22.39
CA ILE A 171 3.11 -1.14 21.86
C ILE A 171 4.29 -0.21 22.14
N ALA A 172 4.82 -0.19 23.38
CA ALA A 172 6.00 0.60 23.75
C ALA A 172 7.27 0.16 23.00
N GLY A 173 7.45 -1.15 22.79
CA GLY A 173 8.56 -1.65 21.96
C GLY A 173 8.46 -1.21 20.50
N ALA A 174 7.25 -0.98 19.99
CA ALA A 174 7.04 -0.41 18.68
C ALA A 174 7.30 1.12 18.64
N VAL A 175 7.09 1.84 19.76
CA VAL A 175 7.27 3.30 19.90
C VAL A 175 8.74 3.69 20.13
N ASN A 176 9.51 2.89 20.87
CA ASN A 176 10.87 3.24 21.32
C ASN A 176 11.98 3.03 20.26
N ASP A 177 11.64 2.68 19.03
CA ASP A 177 12.61 2.70 17.94
C ASP A 177 12.82 4.16 17.51
N ASP A 178 13.95 4.76 17.92
CA ASP A 178 14.34 6.20 17.86
C ASP A 178 14.17 6.92 16.50
N SER A 179 13.60 6.27 15.52
CA SER A 179 13.29 6.82 14.19
C SER A 179 11.80 7.18 13.98
N ASN A 180 10.97 7.22 15.04
CA ASN A 180 9.50 7.08 14.92
C ASN A 180 8.67 8.28 15.35
N SER A 181 8.59 9.32 14.54
CA SER A 181 7.49 10.29 14.57
C SER A 181 6.10 9.67 14.26
N ASN A 182 6.06 8.47 13.65
CA ASN A 182 4.83 7.86 13.14
C ASN A 182 4.15 6.89 14.10
N ILE A 183 4.90 6.29 15.00
CA ILE A 183 4.28 5.47 16.06
C ILE A 183 3.64 6.36 17.09
N ASP A 184 4.18 7.54 17.34
CA ASP A 184 3.50 8.57 18.13
C ASP A 184 2.18 8.95 17.47
N PHE A 185 2.12 9.06 16.13
CA PHE A 185 0.89 9.30 15.40
C PHE A 185 -0.10 8.12 15.50
N ILE A 186 0.36 6.88 15.34
CA ILE A 186 -0.46 5.68 15.53
C ILE A 186 -0.97 5.62 16.98
N PHE A 187 -0.10 5.89 17.96
CA PHE A 187 -0.46 5.88 19.37
C PHE A 187 -1.44 7.00 19.70
N GLU A 188 -1.17 8.24 19.27
CA GLU A 188 -2.01 9.40 19.53
C GLU A 188 -3.37 9.31 18.80
N ASN A 189 -3.41 8.81 17.59
CA ASN A 189 -4.60 8.86 16.74
C ASN A 189 -5.38 7.55 16.69
N ILE A 190 -4.72 6.39 16.70
CA ILE A 190 -5.42 5.10 16.67
C ILE A 190 -5.76 4.62 18.08
N ILE A 191 -4.80 4.63 18.99
CA ILE A 191 -4.99 4.00 20.31
C ILE A 191 -5.78 4.91 21.26
N LYS A 192 -5.56 6.22 21.23
CA LYS A 192 -6.31 7.17 22.06
C LYS A 192 -7.72 7.46 21.55
N LYS A 193 -7.97 7.42 20.24
CA LYS A 193 -9.27 7.77 19.65
C LYS A 193 -10.17 6.58 19.38
N VAL A 194 -9.63 5.40 19.11
CA VAL A 194 -10.42 4.19 18.89
C VAL A 194 -10.70 3.53 20.23
N LYS A 195 -11.80 3.91 20.86
CA LYS A 195 -12.42 3.10 21.91
C LYS A 195 -13.08 1.92 21.20
N PHE A 196 -12.45 0.75 21.23
CA PHE A 196 -13.14 -0.48 20.86
C PHE A 196 -14.24 -0.73 21.89
N PRO A 197 -15.48 -1.06 21.46
CA PRO A 197 -16.57 -1.45 22.34
C PRO A 197 -16.25 -2.78 23.05
#